data_88cbd32f1a87a7d292a7b7cd5fae69ae
#
_entry.id   88cbd32f1a87a7d292a7b7cd5fae69ae
#
_cell.length_a   1.000
_cell.length_b   1.000
_cell.length_c   1.000
_cell.angle_alpha   90.00
_cell.angle_beta   90.00
_cell.angle_gamma   90.00
#
_symmetry.space_group_name_H-M   'P 1'
#
loop_
_entity.id
_entity.type
_entity.pdbx_description
1 polymer ?
#
loop_
_entity_poly.entity_id
_entity_poly.type
_entity_poly.pdbx_seq_one_letter_code
_entity_poly.pdbx_strand_id
1 'polypeptide(L)'
;MIHEIIDQYNYIGEKIGIVDKQIAHEKGLWHKSVHVWIINDKNEILLQYRCADKKLYPDTWDVSFAGHIDAGESSIEAVIREGKEELGIDVDLDKLSYVFTNREEIKYKQIDSKEFVDIYILKQNVELDKIVFQAEEVSDAKYVSIEEFFKLAKENKIMPHEIEYRVLEKYFRQK
;
A
#
# COMPACT_ATOMS: atom_id res chain seq x y z
N MET A 1 6.49 -11.73 20.20
CA MET A 1 5.73 -10.87 19.27
C MET A 1 6.60 -9.67 18.95
N ILE A 2 6.86 -9.42 17.69
CA ILE A 2 7.54 -8.17 17.27
C ILE A 2 6.50 -7.07 17.40
N HIS A 3 6.74 -6.08 18.28
CA HIS A 3 5.88 -4.91 18.42
C HIS A 3 6.31 -3.86 17.39
N GLU A 4 5.48 -3.62 16.39
CA GLU A 4 5.67 -2.50 15.46
C GLU A 4 5.19 -1.22 16.14
N ILE A 5 6.13 -0.29 16.36
CA ILE A 5 5.84 1.02 16.95
C ILE A 5 5.77 2.06 15.84
N ILE A 6 4.66 2.76 15.77
CA ILE A 6 4.37 3.77 14.75
C ILE A 6 4.13 5.14 15.37
N ASP A 7 4.29 6.19 14.59
CA ASP A 7 3.96 7.54 15.01
C ASP A 7 2.44 7.73 15.06
N GLN A 8 1.95 8.28 16.17
CA GLN A 8 0.55 8.66 16.35
C GLN A 8 0.32 10.11 15.94
N TYR A 9 -0.76 10.34 15.22
CA TYR A 9 -1.18 11.66 14.74
C TYR A 9 -2.55 12.04 15.28
N ASN A 10 -2.84 13.35 15.33
CA ASN A 10 -4.19 13.84 15.50
C ASN A 10 -4.94 13.86 14.14
N TYR A 11 -6.23 14.22 14.16
CA TYR A 11 -7.08 14.21 12.96
C TYR A 11 -6.69 15.24 11.87
N ILE A 12 -5.83 16.23 12.21
CA ILE A 12 -5.29 17.21 11.26
C ILE A 12 -3.88 16.87 10.78
N GLY A 13 -3.32 15.72 11.19
CA GLY A 13 -2.02 15.23 10.74
C GLY A 13 -0.81 15.73 11.54
N GLU A 14 -1.00 16.30 12.73
CA GLU A 14 0.09 16.64 13.62
C GLU A 14 0.49 15.42 14.46
N LYS A 15 1.79 15.14 14.55
CA LYS A 15 2.31 14.06 15.39
C LYS A 15 2.11 14.42 16.88
N ILE A 16 1.48 13.49 17.62
CA ILE A 16 1.16 13.67 19.04
C ILE A 16 1.83 12.63 19.95
N GLY A 17 2.47 11.60 19.40
CA GLY A 17 3.14 10.58 20.17
C GLY A 17 3.58 9.40 19.31
N ILE A 18 3.80 8.27 19.98
CA ILE A 18 4.05 6.96 19.37
C ILE A 18 3.09 5.94 19.98
N VAL A 19 2.79 4.88 19.23
CA VAL A 19 1.84 3.85 19.66
C VAL A 19 2.20 2.51 19.02
N ASP A 20 1.85 1.42 19.70
CA ASP A 20 1.87 0.09 19.10
C ASP A 20 0.80 0.01 17.97
N LYS A 21 1.17 -0.52 16.82
CA LYS A 21 0.33 -0.66 15.62
C LYS A 21 -0.99 -1.39 15.92
N GLN A 22 -0.93 -2.47 16.71
CA GLN A 22 -2.14 -3.20 17.09
C GLN A 22 -3.10 -2.31 17.89
N ILE A 23 -2.58 -1.56 18.84
CA ILE A 23 -3.38 -0.61 19.65
C ILE A 23 -3.96 0.50 18.77
N ALA A 24 -3.18 0.99 17.78
CA ALA A 24 -3.68 2.00 16.84
C ALA A 24 -4.90 1.50 16.07
N HIS A 25 -4.87 0.26 15.56
CA HIS A 25 -5.99 -0.35 14.85
C HIS A 25 -7.19 -0.71 15.74
N GLU A 26 -6.93 -1.14 16.98
CA GLU A 26 -8.01 -1.45 17.93
C GLU A 26 -8.77 -0.20 18.40
N LYS A 27 -8.06 0.93 18.51
CA LYS A 27 -8.61 2.20 19.02
C LYS A 27 -8.95 3.22 17.94
N GLY A 28 -8.70 2.90 16.66
CA GLY A 28 -8.90 3.83 15.56
C GLY A 28 -8.05 5.10 15.68
N LEU A 29 -6.76 4.95 16.00
CA LEU A 29 -5.84 6.07 16.13
C LEU A 29 -5.21 6.40 14.77
N TRP A 30 -5.10 7.69 14.45
CA TRP A 30 -4.47 8.16 13.24
C TRP A 30 -2.97 7.85 13.22
N HIS A 31 -2.51 7.25 12.12
CA HIS A 31 -1.11 6.92 11.86
C HIS A 31 -0.82 7.08 10.37
N LYS A 32 0.40 6.78 9.95
CA LYS A 32 0.80 6.92 8.54
C LYS A 32 1.18 5.59 7.91
N SER A 33 0.93 5.51 6.60
CA SER A 33 1.34 4.41 5.75
C SER A 33 1.76 4.90 4.36
N VAL A 34 2.32 4.00 3.57
CA VAL A 34 2.67 4.22 2.17
C VAL A 34 1.96 3.21 1.29
N HIS A 35 1.46 3.65 0.13
CA HIS A 35 1.01 2.79 -0.95
C HIS A 35 1.82 3.09 -2.21
N VAL A 36 2.32 2.04 -2.85
CA VAL A 36 3.12 2.17 -4.06
C VAL A 36 2.50 1.37 -5.19
N TRP A 37 2.18 2.06 -6.28
CA TRP A 37 1.67 1.50 -7.52
C TRP A 37 2.81 1.35 -8.51
N ILE A 38 3.24 0.11 -8.81
CA ILE A 38 4.27 -0.17 -9.80
C ILE A 38 3.63 -0.26 -11.17
N ILE A 39 4.18 0.50 -12.12
CA ILE A 39 3.75 0.52 -13.51
C ILE A 39 4.95 0.17 -14.39
N ASN A 40 4.84 -0.87 -15.21
CA ASN A 40 5.90 -1.30 -16.12
C ASN A 40 5.89 -0.50 -17.44
N ASP A 41 6.87 -0.74 -18.31
CA ASP A 41 7.01 -0.07 -19.62
C ASP A 41 5.88 -0.40 -20.60
N LYS A 42 5.11 -1.45 -20.34
CA LYS A 42 3.91 -1.82 -21.11
C LYS A 42 2.65 -1.11 -20.61
N ASN A 43 2.77 -0.21 -19.62
CA ASN A 43 1.65 0.42 -18.90
C ASN A 43 0.72 -0.58 -18.20
N GLU A 44 1.27 -1.68 -17.70
CA GLU A 44 0.55 -2.62 -16.85
C GLU A 44 0.85 -2.34 -15.38
N ILE A 45 -0.14 -2.54 -14.52
CA ILE A 45 -0.06 -2.33 -13.07
C ILE A 45 0.30 -3.65 -12.40
N LEU A 46 1.33 -3.66 -11.54
CA LEU A 46 1.61 -4.78 -10.68
C LEU A 46 0.65 -4.77 -9.50
N LEU A 47 -0.06 -5.87 -9.30
CA LEU A 47 -0.89 -6.11 -8.11
C LEU A 47 -0.26 -7.20 -7.26
N GLN A 48 -0.36 -7.09 -5.93
CA GLN A 48 -0.07 -8.17 -5.01
C GLN A 48 -1.37 -8.86 -4.57
N TYR A 49 -1.27 -10.16 -4.21
CA TYR A 49 -2.37 -10.90 -3.61
C TYR A 49 -2.12 -11.06 -2.11
N ARG A 50 -3.01 -10.51 -1.30
CA ARG A 50 -2.92 -10.56 0.16
C ARG A 50 -3.11 -11.99 0.65
N CYS A 51 -2.22 -12.43 1.55
CA CYS A 51 -2.34 -13.79 2.09
C CYS A 51 -3.62 -13.97 2.93
N ALA A 52 -4.01 -15.23 3.14
CA ALA A 52 -5.21 -15.59 3.89
C ALA A 52 -5.16 -15.19 5.38
N ASP A 53 -3.96 -15.00 5.93
CA ASP A 53 -3.75 -14.64 7.34
C ASP A 53 -3.87 -13.12 7.61
N LYS A 54 -4.01 -12.31 6.57
CA LYS A 54 -4.21 -10.85 6.74
C LYS A 54 -5.52 -10.58 7.46
N LYS A 55 -5.47 -9.72 8.49
CA LYS A 55 -6.65 -9.34 9.29
C LYS A 55 -7.63 -8.44 8.51
N LEU A 56 -7.10 -7.62 7.61
CA LEU A 56 -7.84 -6.66 6.79
C LEU A 56 -7.87 -7.17 5.34
N TYR A 57 -9.05 -7.45 4.81
CA TYR A 57 -9.29 -7.93 3.44
C TYR A 57 -8.32 -9.06 3.02
N PRO A 58 -8.33 -10.25 3.68
CA PRO A 58 -7.57 -11.41 3.22
C PRO A 58 -8.07 -11.88 1.85
N ASP A 59 -7.22 -12.62 1.13
CA ASP A 59 -7.58 -13.26 -0.16
C ASP A 59 -8.12 -12.27 -1.22
N THR A 60 -7.55 -11.06 -1.27
CA THR A 60 -7.88 -10.04 -2.26
C THR A 60 -6.63 -9.49 -2.93
N TRP A 61 -6.77 -9.02 -4.16
CA TRP A 61 -5.73 -8.21 -4.81
C TRP A 61 -5.61 -6.85 -4.13
N ASP A 62 -4.43 -6.27 -4.18
CA ASP A 62 -4.13 -4.98 -3.57
C ASP A 62 -3.09 -4.21 -4.39
N VAL A 63 -2.76 -2.99 -3.96
CA VAL A 63 -1.66 -2.18 -4.50
C VAL A 63 -0.38 -3.01 -4.62
N SER A 64 0.60 -2.55 -5.39
CA SER A 64 1.81 -3.34 -5.63
C SER A 64 2.55 -3.71 -4.36
N PHE A 65 2.70 -2.76 -3.43
CA PHE A 65 3.09 -3.00 -2.04
C PHE A 65 2.67 -1.83 -1.15
N ALA A 66 2.54 -2.08 0.14
CA ALA A 66 2.05 -1.10 1.12
C ALA A 66 2.50 -1.45 2.52
N GLY A 67 2.74 -0.45 3.34
CA GLY A 67 3.06 -0.68 4.75
C GLY A 67 2.99 0.56 5.61
N HIS A 68 3.06 0.35 6.91
CA HIS A 68 3.07 1.43 7.90
C HIS A 68 4.43 2.14 7.91
N ILE A 69 4.41 3.42 8.24
CA ILE A 69 5.62 4.18 8.50
C ILE A 69 5.97 3.99 9.98
N ASP A 70 7.14 3.42 10.25
CA ASP A 70 7.61 3.19 11.62
C ASP A 70 7.87 4.50 12.37
N ALA A 71 7.89 4.45 13.70
CA ALA A 71 8.14 5.62 14.53
C ALA A 71 9.49 6.27 14.20
N GLY A 72 9.44 7.51 13.72
CA GLY A 72 10.62 8.27 13.31
C GLY A 72 11.16 7.97 11.91
N GLU A 73 10.53 7.04 11.18
CA GLU A 73 10.86 6.73 9.79
C GLU A 73 10.26 7.79 8.84
N SER A 74 10.94 8.09 7.76
CA SER A 74 10.37 8.92 6.68
C SER A 74 9.55 8.05 5.72
N SER A 75 8.63 8.69 4.98
CA SER A 75 7.80 8.03 3.96
C SER A 75 8.65 7.31 2.89
N ILE A 76 9.78 7.89 2.47
CA ILE A 76 10.69 7.28 1.48
C ILE A 76 11.42 6.07 2.06
N GLU A 77 11.88 6.15 3.31
CA GLU A 77 12.49 4.99 3.98
C GLU A 77 11.51 3.84 4.10
N ALA A 78 10.25 4.11 4.45
CA ALA A 78 9.19 3.11 4.47
C ALA A 78 8.97 2.48 3.09
N VAL A 79 8.93 3.27 2.00
CA VAL A 79 8.81 2.76 0.63
C VAL A 79 9.96 1.80 0.29
N ILE A 80 11.20 2.14 0.64
CA ILE A 80 12.37 1.28 0.37
C ILE A 80 12.28 -0.01 1.18
N ARG A 81 11.97 0.08 2.46
CA ARG A 81 11.86 -1.06 3.37
C ARG A 81 10.73 -2.01 2.94
N GLU A 82 9.53 -1.50 2.74
CA GLU A 82 8.36 -2.33 2.37
C GLU A 82 8.53 -2.98 0.99
N GLY A 83 9.08 -2.29 0.00
CA GLY A 83 9.41 -2.89 -1.30
C GLY A 83 10.38 -4.07 -1.17
N LYS A 84 11.34 -3.96 -0.25
CA LYS A 84 12.30 -5.03 0.03
C LYS A 84 11.69 -6.17 0.82
N GLU A 85 10.86 -5.88 1.82
CA GLU A 85 10.23 -6.87 2.70
C GLU A 85 9.14 -7.65 1.96
N GLU A 86 8.16 -6.97 1.34
CA GLU A 86 7.00 -7.63 0.73
C GLU A 86 7.31 -8.33 -0.60
N LEU A 87 8.17 -7.73 -1.44
CA LEU A 87 8.42 -8.20 -2.81
C LEU A 87 9.90 -8.55 -3.10
N GLY A 88 10.82 -8.28 -2.18
CA GLY A 88 12.25 -8.49 -2.39
C GLY A 88 12.89 -7.55 -3.41
N ILE A 89 12.23 -6.47 -3.79
CA ILE A 89 12.71 -5.54 -4.83
C ILE A 89 13.54 -4.41 -4.25
N ASP A 90 14.46 -3.87 -5.07
CA ASP A 90 15.14 -2.62 -4.81
C ASP A 90 14.41 -1.49 -5.57
N VAL A 91 13.93 -0.50 -4.84
CA VAL A 91 13.16 0.62 -5.39
C VAL A 91 14.10 1.63 -6.05
N ASP A 92 13.88 1.91 -7.34
CA ASP A 92 14.59 2.94 -8.08
C ASP A 92 13.97 4.32 -7.78
N LEU A 93 14.62 5.08 -6.89
CA LEU A 93 14.11 6.37 -6.43
C LEU A 93 14.02 7.42 -7.56
N ASP A 94 14.83 7.30 -8.63
CA ASP A 94 14.74 8.20 -9.79
C ASP A 94 13.43 7.99 -10.58
N LYS A 95 12.79 6.84 -10.39
CA LYS A 95 11.52 6.46 -11.03
C LYS A 95 10.32 6.51 -10.09
N LEU A 96 10.55 6.88 -8.84
CA LEU A 96 9.49 7.02 -7.83
C LEU A 96 8.92 8.44 -7.87
N SER A 97 7.62 8.55 -7.92
CA SER A 97 6.92 9.84 -7.89
C SER A 97 5.88 9.85 -6.77
N TYR A 98 6.01 10.79 -5.82
CA TYR A 98 4.94 11.09 -4.88
C TYR A 98 3.75 11.72 -5.63
N VAL A 99 2.54 11.27 -5.31
CA VAL A 99 1.32 11.74 -5.96
C VAL A 99 0.51 12.65 -5.03
N PHE A 100 0.10 12.13 -3.88
CA PHE A 100 -0.63 12.88 -2.84
C PHE A 100 -0.70 12.05 -1.55
N THR A 101 -1.12 12.68 -0.46
CA THR A 101 -1.48 11.97 0.77
C THR A 101 -3.00 11.82 0.81
N ASN A 102 -3.49 10.59 0.86
CA ASN A 102 -4.89 10.26 1.07
C ASN A 102 -5.18 10.18 2.57
N ARG A 103 -6.34 10.66 2.98
CA ARG A 103 -6.88 10.43 4.32
C ARG A 103 -7.90 9.29 4.22
N GLU A 104 -7.53 8.13 4.74
CA GLU A 104 -8.31 6.92 4.63
C GLU A 104 -8.84 6.46 5.99
N GLU A 105 -10.11 6.07 6.03
CA GLU A 105 -10.75 5.47 7.19
C GLU A 105 -11.41 4.16 6.74
N ILE A 106 -10.91 3.02 7.24
CA ILE A 106 -11.43 1.70 6.90
C ILE A 106 -11.94 1.03 8.18
N LYS A 107 -13.19 0.61 8.14
CA LYS A 107 -13.78 -0.26 9.17
C LYS A 107 -14.02 -1.64 8.58
N TYR A 108 -13.37 -2.62 9.15
CA TYR A 108 -13.50 -4.00 8.73
C TYR A 108 -13.47 -4.94 9.94
N LYS A 109 -14.60 -5.62 10.19
CA LYS A 109 -14.78 -6.46 11.40
C LYS A 109 -14.48 -5.66 12.67
N GLN A 110 -13.41 -6.01 13.40
CA GLN A 110 -12.99 -5.35 14.64
C GLN A 110 -11.86 -4.32 14.43
N ILE A 111 -11.43 -4.11 13.18
CA ILE A 111 -10.37 -3.17 12.83
C ILE A 111 -11.02 -1.82 12.50
N ASP A 112 -10.50 -0.76 13.11
CA ASP A 112 -10.77 0.63 12.76
C ASP A 112 -9.44 1.28 12.37
N SER A 113 -9.12 1.24 11.07
CA SER A 113 -7.89 1.83 10.56
C SER A 113 -8.13 3.26 10.12
N LYS A 114 -7.30 4.17 10.61
CA LYS A 114 -7.32 5.59 10.25
C LYS A 114 -5.92 6.01 9.85
N GLU A 115 -5.74 6.25 8.57
CA GLU A 115 -4.42 6.43 7.99
C GLU A 115 -4.32 7.71 7.15
N PHE A 116 -3.17 8.37 7.27
CA PHE A 116 -2.68 9.29 6.25
C PHE A 116 -1.76 8.48 5.34
N VAL A 117 -2.23 8.14 4.16
CA VAL A 117 -1.55 7.26 3.22
C VAL A 117 -0.79 8.08 2.19
N ASP A 118 0.52 8.02 2.19
CA ASP A 118 1.35 8.65 1.15
C ASP A 118 1.37 7.75 -0.08
N ILE A 119 0.79 8.24 -1.19
CA ILE A 119 0.61 7.49 -2.44
C ILE A 119 1.76 7.79 -3.39
N TYR A 120 2.37 6.73 -3.92
CA TYR A 120 3.47 6.79 -4.88
C TYR A 120 3.15 6.00 -6.15
N ILE A 121 3.70 6.46 -7.26
CA ILE A 121 3.81 5.70 -8.52
C ILE A 121 5.28 5.42 -8.78
N LEU A 122 5.62 4.14 -8.98
CA LEU A 122 6.94 3.67 -9.33
C LEU A 122 6.93 3.12 -10.76
N LYS A 123 7.63 3.81 -11.69
CA LYS A 123 7.78 3.36 -13.08
C LYS A 123 8.96 2.40 -13.21
N GLN A 124 8.75 1.15 -12.86
CA GLN A 124 9.81 0.14 -12.81
C GLN A 124 9.31 -1.21 -13.35
N ASN A 125 10.13 -1.85 -14.17
CA ASN A 125 9.89 -3.23 -14.54
C ASN A 125 10.32 -4.15 -13.40
N VAL A 126 9.43 -5.00 -12.95
CA VAL A 126 9.70 -6.04 -11.94
C VAL A 126 9.49 -7.40 -12.61
N GLU A 127 10.50 -8.25 -12.58
CA GLU A 127 10.42 -9.62 -13.10
C GLU A 127 9.70 -10.50 -12.06
N LEU A 128 8.53 -11.02 -12.41
CA LEU A 128 7.69 -11.78 -11.48
C LEU A 128 8.36 -13.02 -10.89
N ASP A 129 9.22 -13.66 -11.65
CA ASP A 129 9.99 -14.85 -11.24
C ASP A 129 11.15 -14.53 -10.28
N LYS A 130 11.47 -13.25 -10.12
CA LYS A 130 12.50 -12.76 -9.17
C LYS A 130 11.89 -12.17 -7.89
N ILE A 131 10.57 -12.06 -7.79
CA ILE A 131 9.90 -11.60 -6.58
C ILE A 131 10.13 -12.62 -5.46
N VAL A 132 10.53 -12.12 -4.29
CA VAL A 132 10.64 -12.88 -3.06
C VAL A 132 9.58 -12.40 -2.10
N PHE A 133 8.47 -13.11 -2.02
CA PHE A 133 7.35 -12.73 -1.17
C PHE A 133 7.66 -12.89 0.31
N GLN A 134 7.22 -11.91 1.10
CA GLN A 134 7.04 -12.08 2.53
C GLN A 134 5.75 -12.90 2.74
N ALA A 135 5.89 -14.19 2.99
CA ALA A 135 4.77 -15.15 2.94
C ALA A 135 3.61 -14.82 3.91
N GLU A 136 3.90 -14.11 5.01
CA GLU A 136 2.92 -13.67 5.99
C GLU A 136 2.04 -12.49 5.48
N GLU A 137 2.50 -11.80 4.44
CA GLU A 137 1.85 -10.62 3.89
C GLU A 137 1.29 -10.87 2.48
N VAL A 138 2.11 -11.45 1.59
CA VAL A 138 1.86 -11.57 0.16
C VAL A 138 2.01 -13.01 -0.30
N SER A 139 1.02 -13.53 -1.03
CA SER A 139 1.05 -14.90 -1.55
C SER A 139 1.21 -14.99 -3.06
N ASP A 140 0.95 -13.91 -3.82
CA ASP A 140 1.08 -13.88 -5.28
C ASP A 140 1.22 -12.45 -5.80
N ALA A 141 1.67 -12.29 -7.04
CA ALA A 141 1.70 -11.02 -7.74
C ALA A 141 1.44 -11.22 -9.24
N LYS A 142 0.80 -10.24 -9.88
CA LYS A 142 0.58 -10.25 -11.33
C LYS A 142 0.54 -8.84 -11.92
N TYR A 143 0.91 -8.73 -13.19
CA TYR A 143 0.61 -7.55 -13.98
C TYR A 143 -0.79 -7.63 -14.59
N VAL A 144 -1.49 -6.51 -14.60
CA VAL A 144 -2.80 -6.36 -15.23
C VAL A 144 -2.82 -5.09 -16.09
N SER A 145 -3.59 -5.12 -17.18
CA SER A 145 -3.88 -3.89 -17.93
C SER A 145 -4.77 -2.97 -17.09
N ILE A 146 -4.85 -1.69 -17.48
CA ILE A 146 -5.73 -0.73 -16.80
C ILE A 146 -7.21 -1.16 -16.89
N GLU A 147 -7.62 -1.77 -17.99
CA GLU A 147 -8.97 -2.27 -18.19
C GLU A 147 -9.28 -3.44 -17.24
N GLU A 148 -8.36 -4.39 -17.12
CA GLU A 148 -8.49 -5.52 -16.20
C GLU A 148 -8.48 -5.04 -14.74
N PHE A 149 -7.66 -4.05 -14.40
CA PHE A 149 -7.64 -3.43 -13.07
C PHE A 149 -9.03 -2.89 -12.70
N PHE A 150 -9.65 -2.07 -13.56
CA PHE A 150 -10.98 -1.51 -13.28
C PHE A 150 -12.08 -2.56 -13.28
N LYS A 151 -11.94 -3.63 -14.08
CA LYS A 151 -12.85 -4.77 -14.02
C LYS A 151 -12.78 -5.47 -12.65
N LEU A 152 -11.57 -5.77 -12.16
CA LEU A 152 -11.35 -6.38 -10.85
C LEU A 152 -11.89 -5.49 -9.72
N ALA A 153 -11.68 -4.17 -9.80
CA ALA A 153 -12.23 -3.20 -8.84
C ALA A 153 -13.76 -3.22 -8.82
N LYS A 154 -14.40 -3.22 -10.00
CA LYS A 154 -15.86 -3.30 -10.14
C LYS A 154 -16.45 -4.62 -9.61
N GLU A 155 -15.69 -5.70 -9.71
CA GLU A 155 -16.07 -7.03 -9.21
C GLU A 155 -15.76 -7.21 -7.71
N ASN A 156 -15.27 -6.17 -7.00
CA ASN A 156 -14.83 -6.20 -5.60
C ASN A 156 -13.74 -7.25 -5.33
N LYS A 157 -12.84 -7.47 -6.30
CA LYS A 157 -11.71 -8.41 -6.19
C LYS A 157 -10.41 -7.73 -5.80
N ILE A 158 -10.41 -6.41 -5.68
CA ILE A 158 -9.29 -5.60 -5.21
C ILE A 158 -9.75 -4.87 -3.94
N MET A 159 -8.83 -4.72 -2.97
CA MET A 159 -9.06 -3.93 -1.76
C MET A 159 -9.55 -2.52 -2.12
N PRO A 160 -10.61 -1.99 -1.49
CA PRO A 160 -11.28 -0.77 -1.94
C PRO A 160 -10.48 0.51 -1.61
N HIS A 161 -9.70 1.01 -2.56
CA HIS A 161 -8.98 2.28 -2.52
C HIS A 161 -9.55 3.26 -3.56
N GLU A 162 -10.83 3.62 -3.45
CA GLU A 162 -11.58 4.33 -4.49
C GLU A 162 -10.94 5.68 -4.91
N ILE A 163 -10.34 6.41 -3.97
CA ILE A 163 -9.70 7.70 -4.29
C ILE A 163 -8.44 7.46 -5.12
N GLU A 164 -7.64 6.45 -4.78
CA GLU A 164 -6.44 6.09 -5.53
C GLU A 164 -6.79 5.61 -6.94
N TYR A 165 -7.87 4.83 -7.09
CA TYR A 165 -8.35 4.38 -8.40
C TYR A 165 -8.68 5.54 -9.35
N ARG A 166 -9.29 6.61 -8.83
CA ARG A 166 -9.56 7.82 -9.60
C ARG A 166 -8.28 8.54 -10.04
N VAL A 167 -7.25 8.49 -9.21
CA VAL A 167 -5.93 9.07 -9.53
C VAL A 167 -5.24 8.24 -10.60
N LEU A 168 -5.24 6.92 -10.47
CA LEU A 168 -4.71 6.01 -11.50
C LEU A 168 -5.44 6.21 -12.84
N GLU A 169 -6.77 6.28 -12.83
CA GLU A 169 -7.55 6.54 -14.04
C GLU A 169 -7.11 7.82 -14.75
N LYS A 170 -6.94 8.92 -14.00
CA LYS A 170 -6.44 10.19 -14.56
C LYS A 170 -5.02 10.06 -15.11
N TYR A 171 -4.15 9.37 -14.39
CA TYR A 171 -2.77 9.13 -14.82
C TYR A 171 -2.72 8.42 -16.18
N PHE A 172 -3.51 7.37 -16.38
CA PHE A 172 -3.54 6.62 -17.63
C PHE A 172 -4.27 7.36 -18.77
N ARG A 173 -5.23 8.23 -18.48
CA ARG A 173 -5.92 9.05 -19.50
C ARG A 173 -5.06 10.19 -20.05
N GLN A 174 -4.00 10.61 -19.34
CA GLN A 174 -3.13 11.72 -19.76
C GLN A 174 -1.96 11.25 -20.66
N LYS A 175 -1.88 9.97 -20.95
CA LYS A 175 -0.90 9.34 -21.85
C LYS A 175 -1.55 8.97 -23.17
#